data_8f9a8d53f064f5f908dd336ebc087578
#
_entry.id   8f9a8d53f064f5f908dd336ebc087578
#
_cell.length_a   1.000
_cell.length_b   1.000
_cell.length_c   1.000
_cell.angle_alpha   90.00
_cell.angle_beta   90.00
_cell.angle_gamma   90.00
#
_symmetry.space_group_name_H-M   'P 1'
#
loop_
_entity.id
_entity.type
_entity.pdbx_description
1 polymer ?
#
loop_
_entity_poly.entity_id
_entity_poly.type
_entity_poly.pdbx_seq_one_letter_code
_entity_poly.pdbx_strand_id
1 'polypeptide(L)'
;MANRLGIDLGGTKIEAIIIDDQFQVIERKRTLTLRDEGYDAILQRIIDLSKEMIKIGKIDSSIGICTPGTIEASTGLLKNSNTVCLIGKPIQQDLEDALGLPVLMENDANCFALAEATIGAAKKFEVVFGVILGTGCGAGIVVNKKIHRGPNRIAGEWGHHTLYQGGRDCYCGSQGCTESYISGTALEKEWKELSLSLIHI
;
A
#
# COMPACT_ATOMS: atom_id res chain seq x y z
N MET A 1 19.00 -2.93 20.97
CA MET A 1 17.71 -2.45 20.42
C MET A 1 17.73 -2.82 18.95
N ALA A 2 16.72 -3.54 18.48
CA ALA A 2 16.65 -3.96 17.09
C ALA A 2 15.89 -2.90 16.29
N ASN A 3 16.58 -2.27 15.34
CA ASN A 3 15.93 -1.35 14.41
C ASN A 3 15.13 -2.16 13.37
N ARG A 4 14.07 -1.56 12.84
CA ARG A 4 13.21 -2.15 11.81
C ARG A 4 13.17 -1.25 10.60
N LEU A 5 13.24 -1.85 9.43
CA LEU A 5 13.11 -1.15 8.14
C LEU A 5 11.72 -1.43 7.55
N GLY A 6 11.00 -0.34 7.28
CA GLY A 6 9.76 -0.34 6.53
C GLY A 6 9.91 0.45 5.23
N ILE A 7 9.29 -0.03 4.15
CA ILE A 7 9.28 0.63 2.84
C ILE A 7 7.84 0.76 2.35
N ASP A 8 7.49 1.94 1.90
CA ASP A 8 6.24 2.23 1.20
C ASP A 8 6.51 2.36 -0.29
N LEU A 9 6.05 1.36 -1.06
CA LEU A 9 6.13 1.35 -2.52
C LEU A 9 4.88 1.98 -3.11
N GLY A 10 4.86 3.30 -3.22
CA GLY A 10 3.78 4.04 -3.88
C GLY A 10 3.97 4.16 -5.39
N GLY A 11 2.90 4.50 -6.10
CA GLY A 11 2.91 4.65 -7.58
C GLY A 11 3.77 5.81 -8.08
N THR A 12 4.12 6.79 -7.25
CA THR A 12 4.94 7.97 -7.61
C THR A 12 6.23 8.07 -6.82
N LYS A 13 6.25 7.57 -5.60
CA LYS A 13 7.36 7.66 -4.65
C LYS A 13 7.53 6.35 -3.91
N ILE A 14 8.79 6.03 -3.60
CA ILE A 14 9.19 4.97 -2.69
C ILE A 14 9.75 5.65 -1.44
N GLU A 15 9.20 5.35 -0.29
CA GLU A 15 9.66 5.91 0.98
C GLU A 15 10.15 4.78 1.90
N ALA A 16 11.32 4.95 2.49
CA ALA A 16 11.90 4.03 3.46
C ALA A 16 12.04 4.72 4.82
N ILE A 17 11.72 3.98 5.87
CA ILE A 17 11.78 4.45 7.25
C ILE A 17 12.49 3.42 8.15
N ILE A 18 13.39 3.89 9.00
CA ILE A 18 13.94 3.10 10.09
C ILE A 18 13.29 3.54 11.38
N ILE A 19 12.77 2.60 12.14
CA ILE A 19 12.18 2.82 13.46
C ILE A 19 12.87 1.94 14.52
N ASP A 20 12.91 2.44 15.75
CA ASP A 20 13.38 1.67 16.91
C ASP A 20 12.28 0.80 17.53
N ASP A 21 12.59 0.12 18.64
CA ASP A 21 11.66 -0.71 19.39
C ASP A 21 10.51 0.08 20.06
N GLN A 22 10.66 1.40 20.17
CA GLN A 22 9.63 2.32 20.67
C GLN A 22 8.84 2.99 19.55
N PHE A 23 9.03 2.52 18.30
CA PHE A 23 8.45 3.08 17.08
C PHE A 23 8.83 4.54 16.80
N GLN A 24 9.98 5.01 17.35
CA GLN A 24 10.49 6.32 17.03
C GLN A 24 11.26 6.27 15.71
N VAL A 25 11.04 7.29 14.89
CA VAL A 25 11.71 7.40 13.58
C VAL A 25 13.17 7.78 13.79
N ILE A 26 14.08 6.92 13.31
CA ILE A 26 15.53 7.15 13.32
C ILE A 26 15.97 7.82 12.02
N GLU A 27 15.47 7.31 10.88
CA GLU A 27 15.85 7.82 9.57
C GLU A 27 14.66 7.67 8.60
N ARG A 28 14.55 8.59 7.65
CA ARG A 28 13.55 8.55 6.58
C ARG A 28 14.17 9.01 5.28
N LYS A 29 14.01 8.21 4.23
CA LYS A 29 14.46 8.55 2.87
C LYS A 29 13.38 8.28 1.86
N ARG A 30 13.41 9.05 0.78
CA ARG A 30 12.43 8.98 -0.28
C ARG A 30 13.09 9.11 -1.65
N THR A 31 12.61 8.34 -2.62
CA THR A 31 12.98 8.45 -4.04
C THR A 31 11.74 8.41 -4.92
N LEU A 32 11.88 8.73 -6.19
CA LEU A 32 10.79 8.63 -7.16
C LEU A 32 10.63 7.17 -7.61
N THR A 33 9.39 6.73 -7.81
CA THR A 33 9.11 5.39 -8.35
C THR A 33 9.45 5.31 -9.83
N LEU A 34 9.14 6.36 -10.60
CA LEU A 34 9.33 6.45 -12.06
C LEU A 34 8.77 5.20 -12.77
N ARG A 35 7.49 4.92 -12.54
CA ARG A 35 6.79 3.69 -12.97
C ARG A 35 6.88 3.43 -14.48
N ASP A 36 7.06 4.47 -15.29
CA ASP A 36 7.14 4.38 -16.75
C ASP A 36 8.46 3.76 -17.22
N GLU A 37 9.46 3.63 -16.35
CA GLU A 37 10.74 2.96 -16.63
C GLU A 37 10.65 1.43 -16.44
N GLY A 38 9.53 0.92 -15.96
CA GLY A 38 9.22 -0.50 -15.87
C GLY A 38 9.72 -1.19 -14.61
N TYR A 39 9.52 -2.52 -14.59
CA TYR A 39 9.76 -3.36 -13.42
C TYR A 39 11.19 -3.31 -12.89
N ASP A 40 12.18 -3.57 -13.77
CA ASP A 40 13.58 -3.69 -13.37
C ASP A 40 14.13 -2.41 -12.76
N ALA A 41 13.71 -1.26 -13.31
CA ALA A 41 14.12 0.04 -12.80
C ALA A 41 13.51 0.33 -11.43
N ILE A 42 12.25 -0.02 -11.19
CA ILE A 42 11.61 0.09 -9.87
C ILE A 42 12.29 -0.84 -8.87
N LEU A 43 12.50 -2.11 -9.24
CA LEU A 43 13.17 -3.10 -8.41
C LEU A 43 14.55 -2.61 -7.97
N GLN A 44 15.35 -2.09 -8.92
CA GLN A 44 16.69 -1.58 -8.62
C GLN A 44 16.64 -0.40 -7.64
N ARG A 45 15.67 0.52 -7.78
CA ARG A 45 15.51 1.64 -6.84
C ARG A 45 15.17 1.19 -5.43
N ILE A 46 14.31 0.17 -5.30
CA ILE A 46 13.98 -0.42 -4.00
C ILE A 46 15.23 -1.05 -3.39
N ILE A 47 16.00 -1.81 -4.19
CA ILE A 47 17.24 -2.46 -3.76
C ILE A 47 18.26 -1.42 -3.28
N ASP A 48 18.51 -0.38 -4.05
CA ASP A 48 19.49 0.66 -3.71
C ASP A 48 19.10 1.40 -2.43
N LEU A 49 17.85 1.82 -2.32
CA LEU A 49 17.31 2.47 -1.13
C LEU A 49 17.39 1.53 0.08
N SER A 50 17.00 0.25 -0.10
CA SER A 50 17.05 -0.75 0.97
C SER A 50 18.49 -0.97 1.47
N LYS A 51 19.46 -1.16 0.57
CA LYS A 51 20.87 -1.37 0.93
C LYS A 51 21.44 -0.19 1.72
N GLU A 52 21.09 1.02 1.32
CA GLU A 52 21.49 2.22 2.06
C GLU A 52 20.88 2.24 3.48
N MET A 53 19.58 2.00 3.60
CA MET A 53 18.86 2.00 4.87
C MET A 53 19.28 0.85 5.78
N ILE A 54 19.53 -0.35 5.23
CA ILE A 54 20.07 -1.50 5.97
C ILE A 54 21.39 -1.14 6.64
N LYS A 55 22.29 -0.46 5.90
CA LYS A 55 23.59 -0.04 6.42
C LYS A 55 23.45 1.00 7.54
N ILE A 56 22.58 1.99 7.35
CA ILE A 56 22.32 3.06 8.36
C ILE A 56 21.71 2.45 9.63
N GLY A 57 20.68 1.64 9.48
CA GLY A 57 19.92 1.04 10.59
C GLY A 57 20.57 -0.19 11.20
N LYS A 58 21.63 -0.75 10.58
CA LYS A 58 22.23 -2.05 10.94
C LYS A 58 21.14 -3.14 11.00
N ILE A 59 20.32 -3.20 9.96
CA ILE A 59 19.21 -4.15 9.88
C ILE A 59 19.78 -5.54 9.54
N ASP A 60 19.48 -6.51 10.37
CA ASP A 60 19.91 -7.91 10.24
C ASP A 60 18.74 -8.91 10.28
N SER A 61 17.53 -8.38 10.30
CA SER A 61 16.29 -9.14 10.36
C SER A 61 15.50 -9.01 9.06
N SER A 62 14.18 -9.08 9.13
CA SER A 62 13.30 -8.91 7.97
C SER A 62 13.03 -7.45 7.63
N ILE A 63 12.69 -7.20 6.37
CA ILE A 63 12.25 -5.90 5.85
C ILE A 63 10.75 -5.98 5.59
N GLY A 64 9.99 -4.97 6.05
CA GLY A 64 8.57 -4.82 5.75
C GLY A 64 8.36 -3.90 4.55
N ILE A 65 7.56 -4.32 3.57
CA ILE A 65 7.21 -3.48 2.42
C ILE A 65 5.70 -3.43 2.26
N CYS A 66 5.13 -2.22 2.27
CA CYS A 66 3.76 -2.03 1.83
C CYS A 66 3.72 -1.62 0.36
N THR A 67 2.70 -2.10 -0.36
CA THR A 67 2.55 -1.90 -1.80
C THR A 67 1.08 -1.87 -2.18
N PRO A 68 0.70 -1.10 -3.20
CA PRO A 68 -0.60 -1.27 -3.84
C PRO A 68 -0.74 -2.70 -4.39
N GLY A 69 -1.87 -3.32 -4.13
CA GLY A 69 -2.12 -4.71 -4.50
C GLY A 69 -1.72 -5.72 -3.42
N THR A 70 -1.56 -6.97 -3.79
CA THR A 70 -1.25 -8.06 -2.86
C THR A 70 -0.48 -9.19 -3.54
N ILE A 71 0.30 -9.94 -2.76
CA ILE A 71 0.99 -11.14 -3.25
C ILE A 71 0.01 -12.32 -3.26
N GLU A 72 -0.16 -12.93 -4.42
CA GLU A 72 -0.95 -14.16 -4.59
C GLU A 72 -0.29 -15.32 -3.85
N ALA A 73 -1.02 -15.96 -2.93
CA ALA A 73 -0.44 -17.00 -2.08
C ALA A 73 0.01 -18.25 -2.82
N SER A 74 -0.65 -18.59 -3.94
CA SER A 74 -0.37 -19.79 -4.72
C SER A 74 0.82 -19.63 -5.68
N THR A 75 1.10 -18.41 -6.14
CA THR A 75 2.12 -18.15 -7.18
C THR A 75 3.28 -17.31 -6.69
N GLY A 76 3.13 -16.57 -5.57
CA GLY A 76 4.12 -15.58 -5.12
C GLY A 76 4.18 -14.30 -5.96
N LEU A 77 3.27 -14.14 -6.94
CA LEU A 77 3.26 -13.01 -7.85
C LEU A 77 2.40 -11.86 -7.32
N LEU A 78 2.78 -10.63 -7.62
CA LEU A 78 1.98 -9.45 -7.28
C LEU A 78 0.74 -9.37 -8.19
N LYS A 79 -0.42 -9.09 -7.59
CA LYS A 79 -1.70 -8.85 -8.27
C LYS A 79 -2.39 -7.59 -7.78
N ASN A 80 -3.35 -7.09 -8.56
CA ASN A 80 -4.22 -5.95 -8.21
C ASN A 80 -3.45 -4.65 -7.89
N SER A 81 -2.31 -4.41 -8.53
CA SER A 81 -1.54 -3.18 -8.34
C SER A 81 -1.95 -2.10 -9.33
N ASN A 82 -2.02 -0.85 -8.88
CA ASN A 82 -2.16 0.31 -9.76
C ASN A 82 -0.85 0.66 -10.51
N THR A 83 0.27 0.07 -10.09
CA THR A 83 1.55 0.11 -10.83
C THR A 83 1.62 -1.13 -11.71
N VAL A 84 1.01 -1.03 -12.90
CA VAL A 84 0.72 -2.17 -13.79
C VAL A 84 1.94 -3.02 -14.14
N CYS A 85 3.12 -2.41 -14.32
CA CYS A 85 4.36 -3.13 -14.65
C CYS A 85 4.83 -4.11 -13.56
N LEU A 86 4.29 -4.01 -12.36
CA LEU A 86 4.59 -4.93 -11.25
C LEU A 86 3.66 -6.16 -11.22
N ILE A 87 2.51 -6.11 -11.93
CA ILE A 87 1.53 -7.21 -11.93
C ILE A 87 2.15 -8.44 -12.59
N GLY A 88 1.99 -9.60 -11.93
CA GLY A 88 2.54 -10.87 -12.40
C GLY A 88 4.05 -11.02 -12.19
N LYS A 89 4.68 -10.13 -11.43
CA LYS A 89 6.12 -10.19 -11.12
C LYS A 89 6.38 -10.78 -9.72
N PRO A 90 7.47 -11.55 -9.54
CA PRO A 90 7.83 -12.15 -8.26
C PRO A 90 8.63 -11.19 -7.37
N ILE A 91 8.15 -9.94 -7.24
CA ILE A 91 8.88 -8.83 -6.62
C ILE A 91 9.39 -9.15 -5.21
N GLN A 92 8.65 -9.93 -4.43
CA GLN A 92 9.08 -10.33 -3.08
C GLN A 92 10.34 -11.19 -3.16
N GLN A 93 10.33 -12.22 -4.01
CA GLN A 93 11.46 -13.14 -4.20
C GLN A 93 12.68 -12.41 -4.77
N ASP A 94 12.48 -11.57 -5.79
CA ASP A 94 13.58 -10.81 -6.40
C ASP A 94 14.26 -9.87 -5.39
N LEU A 95 13.49 -9.29 -4.46
CA LEU A 95 14.03 -8.47 -3.38
C LEU A 95 14.77 -9.31 -2.32
N GLU A 96 14.23 -10.46 -1.94
CA GLU A 96 14.90 -11.40 -1.02
C GLU A 96 16.25 -11.86 -1.57
N ASP A 97 16.29 -12.23 -2.84
CA ASP A 97 17.49 -12.67 -3.53
C ASP A 97 18.56 -11.56 -3.61
N ALA A 98 18.13 -10.31 -3.88
CA ALA A 98 19.04 -9.19 -4.02
C ALA A 98 19.56 -8.61 -2.69
N LEU A 99 18.77 -8.73 -1.61
CA LEU A 99 19.07 -8.14 -0.31
C LEU A 99 19.66 -9.16 0.68
N GLY A 100 19.45 -10.46 0.44
CA GLY A 100 19.87 -11.52 1.35
C GLY A 100 19.13 -11.52 2.70
N LEU A 101 17.98 -10.88 2.78
CA LEU A 101 17.15 -10.78 3.98
C LEU A 101 15.70 -11.16 3.64
N PRO A 102 14.94 -11.73 4.58
CA PRO A 102 13.52 -11.98 4.39
C PRO A 102 12.75 -10.68 4.13
N VAL A 103 11.86 -10.69 3.15
CA VAL A 103 10.99 -9.55 2.79
C VAL A 103 9.54 -9.91 3.06
N LEU A 104 8.88 -9.13 3.89
CA LEU A 104 7.47 -9.28 4.20
C LEU A 104 6.68 -8.23 3.44
N MET A 105 5.87 -8.63 2.47
CA MET A 105 5.05 -7.72 1.69
C MET A 105 3.58 -7.78 2.11
N GLU A 106 2.96 -6.61 2.20
CA GLU A 106 1.55 -6.49 2.52
C GLU A 106 0.92 -5.31 1.74
N ASN A 107 -0.40 -5.35 1.58
CA ASN A 107 -1.15 -4.26 0.99
C ASN A 107 -1.06 -2.98 1.85
N ASP A 108 -1.00 -1.81 1.21
CA ASP A 108 -0.85 -0.50 1.83
C ASP A 108 -1.97 -0.17 2.84
N ALA A 109 -3.24 -0.43 2.49
CA ALA A 109 -4.36 -0.21 3.40
C ALA A 109 -4.34 -1.16 4.61
N ASN A 110 -3.89 -2.40 4.42
CA ASN A 110 -3.68 -3.35 5.51
C ASN A 110 -2.55 -2.88 6.45
N CYS A 111 -1.45 -2.40 5.90
CA CYS A 111 -0.35 -1.83 6.68
C CYS A 111 -0.79 -0.61 7.48
N PHE A 112 -1.57 0.30 6.87
CA PHE A 112 -2.17 1.45 7.55
C PHE A 112 -3.05 1.01 8.72
N ALA A 113 -4.02 0.11 8.48
CA ALA A 113 -4.92 -0.38 9.52
C ALA A 113 -4.16 -1.07 10.67
N LEU A 114 -3.09 -1.84 10.35
CA LEU A 114 -2.25 -2.47 11.35
C LEU A 114 -1.47 -1.44 12.18
N ALA A 115 -0.93 -0.41 11.57
CA ALA A 115 -0.23 0.67 12.26
C ALA A 115 -1.18 1.40 13.24
N GLU A 116 -2.38 1.77 12.77
CA GLU A 116 -3.41 2.39 13.61
C GLU A 116 -3.85 1.47 14.78
N ALA A 117 -4.01 0.18 14.50
CA ALA A 117 -4.36 -0.81 15.51
C ALA A 117 -3.24 -1.03 16.54
N THR A 118 -1.96 -0.86 16.16
CA THR A 118 -0.81 -1.19 17.01
C THR A 118 -0.33 0.00 17.83
N ILE A 119 -0.11 1.14 17.18
CA ILE A 119 0.50 2.34 17.78
C ILE A 119 -0.34 3.60 17.60
N GLY A 120 -1.34 3.58 16.70
CA GLY A 120 -2.14 4.73 16.36
C GLY A 120 -3.40 4.91 17.21
N ALA A 121 -4.39 5.59 16.64
CA ALA A 121 -5.65 5.95 17.30
C ALA A 121 -6.48 4.73 17.71
N ALA A 122 -6.35 3.61 17.00
CA ALA A 122 -7.12 2.40 17.22
C ALA A 122 -6.46 1.37 18.15
N LYS A 123 -5.33 1.71 18.83
CA LYS A 123 -4.56 0.76 19.65
C LYS A 123 -5.32 0.08 20.78
N LYS A 124 -6.43 0.67 21.23
CA LYS A 124 -7.27 0.13 22.33
C LYS A 124 -8.36 -0.83 21.87
N PHE A 125 -8.58 -0.96 20.55
CA PHE A 125 -9.66 -1.76 19.99
C PHE A 125 -9.14 -3.11 19.48
N GLU A 126 -9.95 -4.14 19.67
CA GLU A 126 -9.68 -5.50 19.19
C GLU A 126 -9.96 -5.66 17.70
N VAL A 127 -11.01 -4.96 17.21
CA VAL A 127 -11.40 -4.97 15.80
C VAL A 127 -11.26 -3.54 15.25
N VAL A 128 -10.52 -3.41 14.17
CA VAL A 128 -10.25 -2.13 13.50
C VAL A 128 -10.55 -2.26 12.01
N PHE A 129 -11.32 -1.33 11.50
CA PHE A 129 -11.55 -1.11 10.07
C PHE A 129 -10.90 0.23 9.70
N GLY A 130 -9.70 0.16 9.14
CA GLY A 130 -8.92 1.34 8.73
C GLY A 130 -9.28 1.73 7.30
N VAL A 131 -9.89 2.89 7.10
CA VAL A 131 -10.34 3.38 5.80
C VAL A 131 -9.36 4.40 5.23
N ILE A 132 -9.01 4.23 3.96
CA ILE A 132 -8.23 5.17 3.18
C ILE A 132 -9.12 5.76 2.08
N LEU A 133 -9.23 7.09 2.06
CA LEU A 133 -9.89 7.87 1.02
C LEU A 133 -8.83 8.75 0.36
N GLY A 134 -8.29 8.27 -0.75
CA GLY A 134 -7.25 8.95 -1.53
C GLY A 134 -7.66 9.02 -3.00
N THR A 135 -6.74 8.73 -3.92
CA THR A 135 -7.06 8.57 -5.35
C THR A 135 -8.15 7.53 -5.57
N GLY A 136 -8.11 6.44 -4.80
CA GLY A 136 -9.17 5.42 -4.71
C GLY A 136 -9.72 5.31 -3.29
N CYS A 137 -10.53 4.26 -3.05
CA CYS A 137 -11.06 3.87 -1.75
C CYS A 137 -10.52 2.49 -1.36
N GLY A 138 -9.73 2.43 -0.29
CA GLY A 138 -9.23 1.19 0.27
C GLY A 138 -9.57 1.05 1.74
N ALA A 139 -9.44 -0.15 2.28
CA ALA A 139 -9.45 -0.38 3.72
C ALA A 139 -8.66 -1.62 4.10
N GLY A 140 -8.20 -1.64 5.35
CA GLY A 140 -7.66 -2.82 6.00
C GLY A 140 -8.51 -3.23 7.19
N ILE A 141 -8.60 -4.54 7.42
CA ILE A 141 -9.30 -5.12 8.58
C ILE A 141 -8.25 -5.75 9.49
N VAL A 142 -8.28 -5.35 10.76
CA VAL A 142 -7.39 -5.90 11.80
C VAL A 142 -8.24 -6.45 12.94
N VAL A 143 -7.96 -7.68 13.33
CA VAL A 143 -8.61 -8.36 14.45
C VAL A 143 -7.53 -8.83 15.42
N ASN A 144 -7.60 -8.44 16.68
CA ASN A 144 -6.61 -8.79 17.72
C ASN A 144 -5.17 -8.51 17.26
N LYS A 145 -4.93 -7.33 16.69
CA LYS A 145 -3.62 -6.86 16.15
C LYS A 145 -3.06 -7.73 15.01
N LYS A 146 -3.92 -8.46 14.31
CA LYS A 146 -3.56 -9.26 13.14
C LYS A 146 -4.40 -8.84 11.95
N ILE A 147 -3.77 -8.66 10.79
CA ILE A 147 -4.45 -8.35 9.54
C ILE A 147 -5.38 -9.51 9.16
N HIS A 148 -6.64 -9.20 8.93
CA HIS A 148 -7.60 -10.14 8.38
C HIS A 148 -7.60 -10.04 6.86
N ARG A 149 -6.86 -10.93 6.19
CA ARG A 149 -6.69 -10.90 4.72
C ARG A 149 -7.87 -11.49 3.96
N GLY A 150 -8.70 -12.32 4.63
CA GLY A 150 -9.69 -13.14 3.95
C GLY A 150 -9.07 -14.26 3.10
N PRO A 151 -9.90 -15.16 2.54
CA PRO A 151 -9.42 -16.31 1.76
C PRO A 151 -8.70 -15.92 0.48
N ASN A 152 -9.12 -14.83 -0.16
CA ASN A 152 -8.57 -14.34 -1.44
C ASN A 152 -7.55 -13.21 -1.25
N ARG A 153 -7.20 -12.85 0.01
CA ARG A 153 -6.33 -11.74 0.39
C ARG A 153 -6.81 -10.36 -0.07
N ILE A 154 -8.12 -10.20 -0.20
CA ILE A 154 -8.79 -8.95 -0.60
C ILE A 154 -9.84 -8.49 0.42
N ALA A 155 -9.77 -8.97 1.66
CA ALA A 155 -10.61 -8.43 2.73
C ALA A 155 -10.27 -6.94 2.92
N GLY A 156 -11.30 -6.12 2.94
CA GLY A 156 -11.12 -4.66 3.01
C GLY A 156 -11.26 -3.91 1.68
N GLU A 157 -11.39 -4.62 0.55
CA GLU A 157 -11.67 -4.02 -0.78
C GLU A 157 -13.11 -3.46 -0.88
N TRP A 158 -13.52 -2.71 0.13
CA TRP A 158 -14.87 -2.16 0.26
C TRP A 158 -15.19 -1.07 -0.77
N GLY A 159 -14.17 -0.42 -1.32
CA GLY A 159 -14.31 0.58 -2.37
C GLY A 159 -15.01 0.06 -3.62
N HIS A 160 -14.92 -1.26 -3.86
CA HIS A 160 -15.57 -1.92 -4.98
C HIS A 160 -16.90 -2.60 -4.64
N HIS A 161 -17.42 -2.40 -3.42
CA HIS A 161 -18.80 -2.75 -3.11
C HIS A 161 -19.78 -1.82 -3.82
N THR A 162 -20.87 -2.37 -4.30
CA THR A 162 -21.93 -1.61 -4.96
C THR A 162 -22.65 -0.73 -3.94
N LEU A 163 -22.50 0.60 -4.10
CA LEU A 163 -23.23 1.61 -3.34
C LEU A 163 -24.60 1.91 -4.01
N TYR A 164 -24.59 2.05 -5.34
CA TYR A 164 -25.81 2.26 -6.14
C TYR A 164 -25.88 1.27 -7.29
N GLN A 165 -26.89 0.41 -7.27
CA GLN A 165 -27.08 -0.59 -8.33
C GLN A 165 -27.33 0.11 -9.69
N GLY A 166 -26.57 -0.27 -10.73
CA GLY A 166 -26.63 0.37 -12.05
C GLY A 166 -26.11 1.81 -12.08
N GLY A 167 -25.34 2.22 -11.07
CA GLY A 167 -24.75 3.57 -10.97
C GLY A 167 -23.53 3.76 -11.87
N ARG A 168 -22.62 4.66 -11.45
CA ARG A 168 -21.42 5.05 -12.22
C ARG A 168 -20.55 3.84 -12.57
N ASP A 169 -19.98 3.84 -13.78
CA ASP A 169 -19.01 2.84 -14.18
C ASP A 169 -17.76 2.90 -13.29
N CYS A 170 -17.21 1.74 -12.97
CA CYS A 170 -15.96 1.59 -12.24
C CYS A 170 -14.91 0.88 -13.10
N TYR A 171 -13.65 1.27 -12.96
CA TYR A 171 -12.55 0.65 -13.70
C TYR A 171 -12.37 -0.86 -13.39
N CYS A 172 -12.92 -1.34 -12.27
CA CYS A 172 -12.92 -2.76 -11.93
C CYS A 172 -13.88 -3.61 -12.80
N GLY A 173 -14.62 -2.98 -13.72
CA GLY A 173 -15.60 -3.62 -14.60
C GLY A 173 -17.01 -3.72 -14.03
N SER A 174 -17.24 -3.29 -12.78
CA SER A 174 -18.55 -3.24 -12.14
C SER A 174 -19.16 -1.83 -12.23
N GLN A 175 -20.44 -1.70 -11.84
CA GLN A 175 -21.13 -0.42 -11.75
C GLN A 175 -21.55 -0.11 -10.33
N GLY A 176 -21.58 1.21 -10.00
CA GLY A 176 -22.08 1.70 -8.74
C GLY A 176 -21.16 1.48 -7.54
N CYS A 177 -19.88 1.21 -7.76
CA CYS A 177 -18.91 1.02 -6.69
C CYS A 177 -18.77 2.25 -5.81
N THR A 178 -18.61 2.05 -4.50
CA THR A 178 -18.41 3.11 -3.50
C THR A 178 -17.30 4.08 -3.91
N GLU A 179 -16.20 3.59 -4.44
CA GLU A 179 -15.07 4.37 -4.92
C GLU A 179 -15.45 5.41 -5.97
N SER A 180 -16.37 5.06 -6.88
CA SER A 180 -16.85 5.97 -7.93
C SER A 180 -17.61 7.20 -7.41
N TYR A 181 -17.86 7.26 -6.09
CA TYR A 181 -18.60 8.35 -5.45
C TYR A 181 -17.82 9.12 -4.40
N ILE A 182 -16.98 8.42 -3.60
CA ILE A 182 -16.37 9.03 -2.42
C ILE A 182 -14.83 9.05 -2.46
N SER A 183 -14.20 8.55 -3.51
CA SER A 183 -12.75 8.75 -3.68
C SER A 183 -12.42 10.20 -3.99
N GLY A 184 -11.17 10.60 -3.74
CA GLY A 184 -10.71 11.96 -4.09
C GLY A 184 -10.92 12.28 -5.57
N THR A 185 -10.61 11.32 -6.46
CA THR A 185 -10.83 11.46 -7.91
C THR A 185 -12.32 11.59 -8.27
N ALA A 186 -13.19 10.86 -7.58
CA ALA A 186 -14.63 10.95 -7.79
C ALA A 186 -15.17 12.31 -7.35
N LEU A 187 -14.75 12.79 -6.17
CA LEU A 187 -15.12 14.11 -5.65
C LEU A 187 -14.62 15.24 -6.55
N GLU A 188 -13.38 15.12 -7.04
CA GLU A 188 -12.84 16.09 -8.00
C GLU A 188 -13.65 16.14 -9.30
N LYS A 189 -14.02 14.97 -9.83
CA LYS A 189 -14.86 14.87 -11.02
C LYS A 189 -16.23 15.51 -10.81
N GLU A 190 -16.88 15.18 -9.71
CA GLU A 190 -18.19 15.73 -9.36
C GLU A 190 -18.13 17.25 -9.15
N TRP A 191 -17.10 17.74 -8.46
CA TRP A 191 -16.89 19.18 -8.32
C TRP A 191 -16.70 19.87 -9.66
N LYS A 192 -15.95 19.28 -10.59
CA LYS A 192 -15.79 19.80 -11.97
C LYS A 192 -17.12 19.91 -12.70
N GLU A 193 -17.95 18.89 -12.59
CA GLU A 193 -19.27 18.85 -13.23
C GLU A 193 -20.23 19.90 -12.63
N LEU A 194 -20.21 20.10 -11.31
CA LEU A 194 -21.08 21.04 -10.61
C LEU A 194 -20.63 22.51 -10.73
N SER A 195 -19.34 22.78 -10.69
CA SER A 195 -18.79 24.13 -10.63
C SER A 195 -18.55 24.78 -11.99
N LEU A 196 -18.62 24.01 -13.09
CA LEU A 196 -18.34 24.49 -14.47
C LEU A 196 -16.97 25.17 -14.64
N SER A 197 -16.17 25.26 -13.58
CA SER A 197 -14.86 25.91 -13.63
C SER A 197 -13.98 25.44 -12.47
N LEU A 198 -12.85 24.80 -12.79
CA LEU A 198 -11.78 24.47 -11.84
C LEU A 198 -10.60 25.43 -11.92
N ILE A 199 -10.83 26.62 -12.39
CA ILE A 199 -9.75 27.64 -12.51
C ILE A 199 -9.23 28.09 -11.14
N HIS A 200 -9.86 27.65 -10.03
CA HIS A 200 -9.59 28.17 -8.68
C HIS A 200 -9.17 27.13 -7.64
N ILE A 201 -8.77 25.93 -8.08
CA ILE A 201 -8.20 24.93 -7.14
C ILE A 201 -6.75 24.67 -7.48
#